data_ea40a7fe2a444508a1990c20a2be0a32
#
_entry.id   ea40a7fe2a444508a1990c20a2be0a32
#
_cell.length_a   1.000
_cell.length_b   1.000
_cell.length_c   1.000
_cell.angle_alpha   90.00
_cell.angle_beta   90.00
_cell.angle_gamma   90.00
#
_symmetry.space_group_name_H-M   'P 1'
#
loop_
_entity.id
_entity.type
_entity.pdbx_description
1 polymer ?
#
loop_
_entity_poly.entity_id
_entity_poly.type
_entity_poly.pdbx_seq_one_letter_code
_entity_poly.pdbx_strand_id
1 'polypeptide(L)'
;MTRSAMGEAAPDLRGPWFIRRPGMAMGVACLLFAGVLGLRLILPNPLDAISMLYVFPVALVAMTGGRWVGLAGGILSVSLVAAWALSQSVDLTLLGWLSRALPLMLVGFLIGDANDRLERASQERQARLLAVQRQREAVEINDSLVQGMSAAKWSIEAGRVDNGLQVLEQTVELGHRLVSELIRESGAGPTSLPTNGTKVPASGDGRL
;
A
#
# COMPACT_ATOMS: atom_id res chain seq x y z
N MET A 1 34.34 19.47 -22.44
CA MET A 1 32.96 19.92 -22.75
C MET A 1 32.23 18.80 -23.44
N THR A 2 31.51 17.97 -22.69
CA THR A 2 30.45 17.09 -23.22
C THR A 2 29.60 16.69 -22.02
N ARG A 3 28.61 17.51 -21.75
CA ARG A 3 27.51 17.22 -20.81
C ARG A 3 26.59 16.22 -21.52
N SER A 4 26.89 14.94 -21.35
CA SER A 4 25.96 13.87 -21.74
C SER A 4 24.71 13.97 -20.89
N ALA A 5 23.65 14.38 -21.54
CA ALA A 5 22.28 14.34 -21.06
C ALA A 5 21.89 12.87 -20.87
N MET A 6 22.11 12.32 -19.69
CA MET A 6 21.39 11.16 -19.21
C MET A 6 20.12 11.66 -18.53
N GLY A 7 19.19 12.09 -19.35
CA GLY A 7 17.79 12.11 -18.99
C GLY A 7 17.29 10.67 -19.00
N GLU A 8 17.69 9.90 -18.00
CA GLU A 8 17.12 8.60 -17.72
C GLU A 8 15.67 8.86 -17.30
N ALA A 9 14.78 8.66 -18.26
CA ALA A 9 13.35 8.74 -18.01
C ALA A 9 13.05 7.78 -16.85
N ALA A 10 12.76 8.35 -15.70
CA ALA A 10 12.32 7.57 -14.54
C ALA A 10 11.23 6.61 -15.01
N PRO A 11 11.38 5.29 -14.81
CA PRO A 11 10.37 4.34 -15.23
C PRO A 11 9.03 4.77 -14.64
N ASP A 12 8.05 4.91 -15.49
CA ASP A 12 6.71 5.37 -15.11
C ASP A 12 6.14 4.31 -14.16
N LEU A 13 6.34 4.52 -12.84
CA LEU A 13 5.90 3.66 -11.73
C LEU A 13 4.37 3.67 -11.58
N ARG A 14 3.67 4.07 -12.62
CA ARG A 14 2.22 4.01 -12.69
C ARG A 14 1.82 2.55 -12.83
N GLY A 15 1.51 1.94 -11.70
CA GLY A 15 0.94 0.60 -11.66
C GLY A 15 -0.23 0.45 -12.66
N PRO A 16 -0.54 -0.77 -13.09
CA PRO A 16 -1.56 -1.05 -14.08
C PRO A 16 -2.91 -0.42 -13.70
N TRP A 17 -3.70 0.00 -14.69
CA TRP A 17 -4.94 0.77 -14.54
C TRP A 17 -5.97 0.12 -13.60
N PHE A 18 -6.00 -1.21 -13.53
CA PHE A 18 -6.92 -1.99 -12.70
C PHE A 18 -6.62 -1.85 -11.19
N ILE A 19 -5.38 -1.58 -10.79
CA ILE A 19 -5.01 -1.29 -9.40
C ILE A 19 -5.44 0.15 -9.04
N ARG A 20 -5.35 1.09 -9.99
CA ARG A 20 -5.68 2.52 -9.75
C ARG A 20 -7.18 2.78 -9.66
N ARG A 21 -8.02 1.96 -10.29
CA ARG A 21 -9.47 2.12 -10.34
C ARG A 21 -10.17 0.79 -10.11
N PRO A 22 -10.17 0.27 -8.88
CA PRO A 22 -10.73 -1.05 -8.58
C PRO A 22 -12.21 -1.16 -8.95
N GLY A 23 -12.98 -0.08 -8.83
CA GLY A 23 -14.38 -0.04 -9.24
C GLY A 23 -14.57 -0.25 -10.77
N MET A 24 -13.71 0.33 -11.59
CA MET A 24 -13.78 0.11 -13.04
C MET A 24 -13.38 -1.32 -13.41
N ALA A 25 -12.35 -1.85 -12.76
CA ALA A 25 -11.91 -3.23 -12.99
C ALA A 25 -13.01 -4.23 -12.60
N MET A 26 -13.69 -3.99 -11.48
CA MET A 26 -14.85 -4.80 -11.09
C MET A 26 -16.00 -4.68 -12.11
N GLY A 27 -16.28 -3.48 -12.63
CA GLY A 27 -17.27 -3.27 -13.68
C GLY A 27 -16.93 -4.04 -14.98
N VAL A 28 -15.66 -4.01 -15.39
CA VAL A 28 -15.17 -4.79 -16.55
C VAL A 28 -15.28 -6.29 -16.29
N ALA A 29 -14.96 -6.75 -15.08
CA ALA A 29 -15.14 -8.16 -14.71
C ALA A 29 -16.61 -8.59 -14.80
N CYS A 30 -17.55 -7.79 -14.28
CA CYS A 30 -18.98 -8.05 -14.39
C CYS A 30 -19.44 -8.11 -15.85
N LEU A 31 -18.94 -7.19 -16.70
CA LEU A 31 -19.24 -7.22 -18.14
C LEU A 31 -18.69 -8.47 -18.82
N LEU A 32 -17.49 -8.91 -18.44
CA LEU A 32 -16.91 -10.16 -18.94
C LEU A 32 -17.73 -11.38 -18.49
N PHE A 33 -18.15 -11.43 -17.23
CA PHE A 33 -19.04 -12.50 -16.75
C PHE A 33 -20.35 -12.54 -17.52
N ALA A 34 -20.99 -11.38 -17.72
CA ALA A 34 -22.23 -11.26 -18.49
C ALA A 34 -22.00 -11.62 -19.97
N GLY A 35 -20.88 -11.21 -20.56
CA GLY A 35 -20.51 -11.53 -21.94
C GLY A 35 -20.31 -13.03 -22.16
N VAL A 36 -19.57 -13.70 -21.27
CA VAL A 36 -19.36 -15.16 -21.35
C VAL A 36 -20.68 -15.91 -21.16
N LEU A 37 -21.51 -15.46 -20.21
CA LEU A 37 -22.85 -16.03 -20.01
C LEU A 37 -23.75 -15.84 -21.24
N GLY A 38 -23.76 -14.62 -21.81
CA GLY A 38 -24.53 -14.30 -23.03
C GLY A 38 -24.08 -15.12 -24.22
N LEU A 39 -22.76 -15.27 -24.41
CA LEU A 39 -22.18 -16.10 -25.48
C LEU A 39 -22.64 -17.56 -25.33
N ARG A 40 -22.70 -18.05 -24.10
CA ARG A 40 -23.14 -19.42 -23.81
C ARG A 40 -24.63 -19.65 -24.04
N LEU A 41 -25.45 -18.61 -23.90
CA LEU A 41 -26.89 -18.70 -24.18
C LEU A 41 -27.16 -18.68 -25.69
N ILE A 42 -26.32 -18.00 -26.49
CA ILE A 42 -26.48 -17.88 -27.93
C ILE A 42 -25.94 -19.12 -28.66
N LEU A 43 -24.84 -19.71 -28.15
CA LEU A 43 -24.21 -20.90 -28.74
C LEU A 43 -24.46 -22.12 -27.83
N PRO A 44 -25.54 -22.87 -28.03
CA PRO A 44 -25.89 -24.01 -27.18
C PRO A 44 -25.01 -25.26 -27.42
N ASN A 45 -23.92 -25.13 -28.19
CA ASN A 45 -23.02 -26.25 -28.44
C ASN A 45 -22.29 -26.67 -27.15
N PRO A 46 -22.23 -27.97 -26.86
CA PRO A 46 -21.62 -28.51 -25.62
C PRO A 46 -20.09 -28.43 -25.61
N LEU A 47 -19.49 -27.63 -26.48
CA LEU A 47 -18.04 -27.46 -26.53
C LEU A 47 -17.57 -26.80 -25.22
N ASP A 48 -16.82 -27.55 -24.45
CA ASP A 48 -16.24 -27.18 -23.13
C ASP A 48 -15.35 -25.92 -23.16
N ALA A 49 -14.91 -25.50 -24.33
CA ALA A 49 -14.05 -24.35 -24.54
C ALA A 49 -14.62 -23.03 -23.98
N ILE A 50 -15.96 -22.83 -24.06
CA ILE A 50 -16.62 -21.60 -23.55
C ILE A 50 -16.49 -21.51 -22.02
N SER A 51 -16.49 -22.64 -21.32
CA SER A 51 -16.34 -22.66 -19.86
C SER A 51 -14.97 -22.15 -19.41
N MET A 52 -13.93 -22.31 -20.22
CA MET A 52 -12.59 -21.79 -19.91
C MET A 52 -12.51 -20.27 -20.00
N LEU A 53 -13.43 -19.60 -20.73
CA LEU A 53 -13.42 -18.13 -20.81
C LEU A 53 -13.72 -17.48 -19.44
N TYR A 54 -14.36 -18.18 -18.50
CA TYR A 54 -14.57 -17.67 -17.14
C TYR A 54 -13.26 -17.44 -16.37
N VAL A 55 -12.13 -17.99 -16.82
CA VAL A 55 -10.81 -17.74 -16.24
C VAL A 55 -10.44 -16.25 -16.29
N PHE A 56 -10.78 -15.54 -17.38
CA PHE A 56 -10.43 -14.12 -17.53
C PHE A 56 -11.10 -13.21 -16.51
N PRO A 57 -12.44 -13.23 -16.34
CA PRO A 57 -13.08 -12.42 -15.30
C PRO A 57 -12.67 -12.85 -13.89
N VAL A 58 -12.46 -14.14 -13.62
CA VAL A 58 -11.96 -14.63 -12.33
C VAL A 58 -10.57 -14.09 -12.04
N ALA A 59 -9.66 -14.14 -13.02
CA ALA A 59 -8.31 -13.60 -12.88
C ALA A 59 -8.33 -12.09 -12.60
N LEU A 60 -9.17 -11.33 -13.33
CA LEU A 60 -9.29 -9.88 -13.14
C LEU A 60 -9.82 -9.53 -11.75
N VAL A 61 -10.83 -10.24 -11.26
CA VAL A 61 -11.38 -10.10 -9.91
C VAL A 61 -10.34 -10.44 -8.85
N ALA A 62 -9.58 -11.53 -9.04
CA ALA A 62 -8.53 -11.95 -8.13
C ALA A 62 -7.38 -10.93 -8.04
N MET A 63 -7.01 -10.30 -9.17
CA MET A 63 -5.96 -9.26 -9.21
C MET A 63 -6.38 -7.96 -8.51
N THR A 64 -7.68 -7.70 -8.36
CA THR A 64 -8.17 -6.46 -7.73
C THR A 64 -8.56 -6.62 -6.28
N GLY A 65 -8.99 -7.81 -5.87
CA GLY A 65 -9.57 -8.03 -4.53
C GLY A 65 -8.84 -9.06 -3.67
N GLY A 66 -7.70 -9.59 -4.16
CA GLY A 66 -6.92 -10.57 -3.43
C GLY A 66 -7.54 -11.98 -3.40
N ARG A 67 -6.98 -12.85 -2.54
CA ARG A 67 -7.30 -14.30 -2.51
C ARG A 67 -8.76 -14.63 -2.24
N TRP A 68 -9.41 -13.91 -1.32
CA TRP A 68 -10.79 -14.19 -0.95
C TRP A 68 -11.79 -13.78 -2.04
N VAL A 69 -11.55 -12.63 -2.66
CA VAL A 69 -12.38 -12.12 -3.75
C VAL A 69 -12.17 -12.95 -5.02
N GLY A 70 -10.95 -13.39 -5.28
CA GLY A 70 -10.63 -14.33 -6.36
C GLY A 70 -11.31 -15.69 -6.18
N LEU A 71 -11.32 -16.22 -4.96
CA LEU A 71 -12.03 -17.46 -4.63
C LEU A 71 -13.55 -17.30 -4.82
N ALA A 72 -14.12 -16.17 -4.36
CA ALA A 72 -15.54 -15.86 -4.57
C ALA A 72 -15.90 -15.76 -6.06
N GLY A 73 -15.03 -15.15 -6.88
CA GLY A 73 -15.15 -15.12 -8.34
C GLY A 73 -15.14 -16.53 -8.96
N GLY A 74 -14.26 -17.40 -8.47
CA GLY A 74 -14.21 -18.80 -8.87
C GLY A 74 -15.51 -19.55 -8.54
N ILE A 75 -16.01 -19.40 -7.31
CA ILE A 75 -17.29 -19.99 -6.87
C ILE A 75 -18.45 -19.46 -7.73
N LEU A 76 -18.51 -18.16 -7.99
CA LEU A 76 -19.52 -17.55 -8.85
C LEU A 76 -19.48 -18.16 -10.26
N SER A 77 -18.30 -18.34 -10.82
CA SER A 77 -18.14 -18.97 -12.15
C SER A 77 -18.68 -20.39 -12.16
N VAL A 78 -18.34 -21.19 -11.15
CA VAL A 78 -18.82 -22.56 -11.02
C VAL A 78 -20.35 -22.57 -10.87
N SER A 79 -20.92 -21.66 -10.07
CA SER A 79 -22.38 -21.54 -9.88
C SER A 79 -23.10 -21.18 -11.18
N LEU A 80 -22.53 -20.28 -12.00
CA LEU A 80 -23.08 -19.92 -13.31
C LEU A 80 -23.06 -21.11 -14.29
N VAL A 81 -21.96 -21.87 -14.29
CA VAL A 81 -21.82 -23.10 -15.08
C VAL A 81 -22.83 -24.14 -14.62
N ALA A 82 -23.02 -24.29 -13.31
CA ALA A 82 -23.98 -25.21 -12.74
C ALA A 82 -25.44 -24.85 -13.09
N ALA A 83 -25.80 -23.60 -12.92
CA ALA A 83 -27.14 -23.11 -13.27
C ALA A 83 -27.48 -23.36 -14.74
N TRP A 84 -26.50 -23.13 -15.63
CA TRP A 84 -26.69 -23.42 -17.05
C TRP A 84 -26.83 -24.93 -17.33
N ALA A 85 -25.98 -25.78 -16.75
CA ALA A 85 -26.01 -27.22 -16.94
C ALA A 85 -27.38 -27.82 -16.49
N LEU A 86 -27.89 -27.33 -15.35
CA LEU A 86 -29.22 -27.73 -14.85
C LEU A 86 -30.33 -27.29 -15.78
N SER A 87 -30.24 -26.08 -16.38
CA SER A 87 -31.27 -25.58 -17.32
C SER A 87 -31.35 -26.39 -18.61
N GLN A 88 -30.24 -27.01 -19.03
CA GLN A 88 -30.15 -27.82 -20.24
C GLN A 88 -30.31 -29.33 -19.99
N SER A 89 -30.57 -29.74 -18.74
CA SER A 89 -30.66 -31.15 -18.34
C SER A 89 -29.47 -31.98 -18.77
N VAL A 90 -28.25 -31.37 -18.74
CA VAL A 90 -27.02 -32.07 -19.10
C VAL A 90 -26.51 -32.86 -17.93
N ASP A 91 -26.55 -34.19 -18.03
CA ASP A 91 -26.01 -35.10 -17.02
C ASP A 91 -24.45 -35.07 -17.08
N LEU A 92 -23.86 -34.29 -16.19
CA LEU A 92 -22.42 -34.26 -16.00
C LEU A 92 -22.01 -35.30 -14.96
N THR A 93 -21.04 -36.12 -15.30
CA THR A 93 -20.36 -37.01 -14.33
C THR A 93 -19.63 -36.20 -13.27
N LEU A 94 -19.42 -36.79 -12.08
CA LEU A 94 -18.64 -36.15 -11.01
C LEU A 94 -17.29 -35.63 -11.49
N LEU A 95 -16.61 -36.42 -12.33
CA LEU A 95 -15.31 -36.05 -12.93
C LEU A 95 -15.45 -34.82 -13.84
N GLY A 96 -16.55 -34.72 -14.60
CA GLY A 96 -16.84 -33.55 -15.45
C GLY A 96 -17.05 -32.27 -14.64
N TRP A 97 -17.68 -32.36 -13.47
CA TRP A 97 -17.82 -31.23 -12.54
C TRP A 97 -16.48 -30.83 -11.92
N LEU A 98 -15.71 -31.79 -11.46
CA LEU A 98 -14.42 -31.56 -10.81
C LEU A 98 -13.42 -30.92 -11.78
N SER A 99 -13.37 -31.40 -13.03
CA SER A 99 -12.47 -30.86 -14.05
C SER A 99 -12.73 -29.39 -14.42
N ARG A 100 -13.95 -28.89 -14.18
CA ARG A 100 -14.33 -27.48 -14.42
C ARG A 100 -14.22 -26.61 -13.18
N ALA A 101 -14.69 -27.10 -12.05
CA ALA A 101 -14.73 -26.35 -10.80
C ALA A 101 -13.31 -26.13 -10.23
N LEU A 102 -12.50 -27.17 -10.21
CA LEU A 102 -11.19 -27.14 -9.57
C LEU A 102 -10.22 -26.12 -10.22
N PRO A 103 -10.06 -26.05 -11.55
CA PRO A 103 -9.21 -25.06 -12.17
C PRO A 103 -9.68 -23.62 -11.93
N LEU A 104 -10.99 -23.34 -11.99
CA LEU A 104 -11.53 -22.00 -11.79
C LEU A 104 -11.31 -21.50 -10.36
N MET A 105 -11.55 -22.36 -9.37
CA MET A 105 -11.29 -22.03 -7.96
C MET A 105 -9.82 -21.89 -7.69
N LEU A 106 -8.99 -22.79 -8.24
CA LEU A 106 -7.54 -22.78 -8.05
C LEU A 106 -6.91 -21.53 -8.65
N VAL A 107 -7.30 -21.16 -9.87
CA VAL A 107 -6.81 -19.95 -10.56
C VAL A 107 -7.20 -18.70 -9.77
N GLY A 108 -8.46 -18.59 -9.32
CA GLY A 108 -8.92 -17.46 -8.51
C GLY A 108 -8.13 -17.34 -7.20
N PHE A 109 -7.91 -18.45 -6.52
CA PHE A 109 -7.15 -18.48 -5.28
C PHE A 109 -5.66 -18.18 -5.50
N LEU A 110 -5.00 -18.82 -6.46
CA LEU A 110 -3.56 -18.64 -6.70
C LEU A 110 -3.21 -17.24 -7.17
N ILE A 111 -3.98 -16.69 -8.11
CA ILE A 111 -3.75 -15.33 -8.60
C ILE A 111 -4.00 -14.32 -7.47
N GLY A 112 -5.06 -14.51 -6.68
CA GLY A 112 -5.35 -13.65 -5.54
C GLY A 112 -4.27 -13.73 -4.45
N ASP A 113 -3.77 -14.92 -4.11
CA ASP A 113 -2.69 -15.10 -3.13
C ASP A 113 -1.36 -14.49 -3.64
N ALA A 114 -1.05 -14.67 -4.92
CA ALA A 114 0.11 -14.03 -5.54
C ALA A 114 0.03 -12.51 -5.48
N ASN A 115 -1.14 -11.93 -5.76
CA ASN A 115 -1.37 -10.49 -5.66
C ASN A 115 -1.21 -9.99 -4.24
N ASP A 116 -1.80 -10.66 -3.24
CA ASP A 116 -1.67 -10.31 -1.82
C ASP A 116 -0.21 -10.34 -1.34
N ARG A 117 0.58 -11.32 -1.82
CA ARG A 117 2.02 -11.39 -1.51
C ARG A 117 2.81 -10.25 -2.13
N LEU A 118 2.54 -9.92 -3.40
CA LEU A 118 3.18 -8.81 -4.11
C LEU A 118 2.89 -7.47 -3.42
N GLU A 119 1.65 -7.26 -3.00
CA GLU A 119 1.26 -6.04 -2.30
C GLU A 119 1.99 -5.89 -0.95
N ARG A 120 2.03 -6.97 -0.14
CA ARG A 120 2.80 -6.97 1.11
C ARG A 120 4.28 -6.70 0.88
N ALA A 121 4.89 -7.38 -0.11
CA ALA A 121 6.29 -7.16 -0.44
C ALA A 121 6.57 -5.73 -0.90
N SER A 122 5.63 -5.09 -1.63
CA SER A 122 5.76 -3.69 -2.04
C SER A 122 5.68 -2.72 -0.86
N GLN A 123 4.76 -2.97 0.09
CA GLN A 123 4.61 -2.19 1.32
C GLN A 123 5.86 -2.28 2.20
N GLU A 124 6.41 -3.50 2.37
CA GLU A 124 7.65 -3.70 3.11
C GLU A 124 8.84 -2.97 2.47
N ARG A 125 8.95 -3.00 1.14
CA ARG A 125 9.99 -2.26 0.42
C ARG A 125 9.86 -0.76 0.65
N GLN A 126 8.66 -0.20 0.55
CA GLN A 126 8.42 1.22 0.82
C GLN A 126 8.77 1.59 2.25
N ALA A 127 8.35 0.78 3.24
CA ALA A 127 8.71 1.00 4.64
C ALA A 127 10.23 0.99 4.87
N ARG A 128 10.95 0.05 4.23
CA ARG A 128 12.42 -0.01 4.31
C ARG A 128 13.08 1.21 3.67
N LEU A 129 12.59 1.66 2.51
CA LEU A 129 13.13 2.85 1.84
C LEU A 129 12.96 4.10 2.70
N LEU A 130 11.79 4.28 3.30
CA LEU A 130 11.53 5.39 4.23
C LEU A 130 12.41 5.31 5.48
N ALA A 131 12.64 4.11 6.02
CA ALA A 131 13.54 3.93 7.16
C ALA A 131 14.98 4.29 6.82
N VAL A 132 15.48 3.86 5.66
CA VAL A 132 16.83 4.20 5.17
C VAL A 132 16.97 5.71 4.92
N GLN A 133 15.94 6.34 4.35
CA GLN A 133 15.94 7.77 4.13
C GLN A 133 16.04 8.54 5.46
N ARG A 134 15.19 8.21 6.42
CA ARG A 134 15.26 8.84 7.77
C ARG A 134 16.60 8.64 8.44
N GLN A 135 17.21 7.46 8.29
CA GLN A 135 18.55 7.21 8.84
C GLN A 135 19.61 8.09 8.19
N ARG A 136 19.55 8.29 6.87
CA ARG A 136 20.49 9.20 6.17
C ARG A 136 20.31 10.63 6.64
N GLU A 137 19.10 11.12 6.74
CA GLU A 137 18.78 12.46 7.25
C GLU A 137 19.32 12.66 8.67
N ALA A 138 19.15 11.67 9.55
CA ALA A 138 19.69 11.72 10.91
C ALA A 138 21.22 11.76 10.94
N VAL A 139 21.89 11.02 10.05
CA VAL A 139 23.36 11.03 9.93
C VAL A 139 23.83 12.39 9.41
N GLU A 140 23.19 12.95 8.40
CA GLU A 140 23.54 14.26 7.83
C GLU A 140 23.38 15.38 8.87
N ILE A 141 22.29 15.35 9.66
CA ILE A 141 22.08 16.29 10.76
C ILE A 141 23.19 16.16 11.81
N ASN A 142 23.50 14.94 12.23
CA ASN A 142 24.56 14.71 13.20
C ASN A 142 25.92 15.18 12.71
N ASP A 143 26.24 14.92 11.44
CA ASP A 143 27.51 15.32 10.84
C ASP A 143 27.64 16.85 10.75
N SER A 144 26.58 17.54 10.36
CA SER A 144 26.55 19.01 10.31
C SER A 144 26.70 19.64 11.70
N LEU A 145 26.07 19.07 12.74
CA LEU A 145 26.23 19.53 14.11
C LEU A 145 27.66 19.30 14.64
N VAL A 146 28.24 18.12 14.38
CA VAL A 146 29.61 17.79 14.78
C VAL A 146 30.60 18.71 14.09
N GLN A 147 30.44 19.01 12.80
CA GLN A 147 31.27 19.94 12.06
C GLN A 147 31.15 21.35 12.63
N GLY A 148 29.96 21.85 12.92
CA GLY A 148 29.73 23.15 13.51
C GLY A 148 30.39 23.27 14.89
N MET A 149 30.24 22.30 15.76
CA MET A 149 30.87 22.25 17.08
C MET A 149 32.39 22.19 16.98
N SER A 150 32.93 21.44 16.01
CA SER A 150 34.38 21.35 15.78
C SER A 150 34.95 22.67 15.29
N ALA A 151 34.25 23.36 14.38
CA ALA A 151 34.64 24.67 13.89
C ALA A 151 34.63 25.74 15.00
N ALA A 152 33.62 25.72 15.87
CA ALA A 152 33.52 26.58 17.03
C ALA A 152 34.70 26.33 17.99
N LYS A 153 35.01 25.07 18.30
CA LYS A 153 36.15 24.68 19.15
C LYS A 153 37.47 25.19 18.60
N TRP A 154 37.77 24.97 17.33
CA TRP A 154 39.01 25.43 16.70
C TRP A 154 39.11 26.94 16.70
N SER A 155 38.01 27.68 16.50
CA SER A 155 38.01 29.15 16.58
C SER A 155 38.35 29.63 17.97
N ILE A 156 37.86 29.01 19.02
CA ILE A 156 38.15 29.34 20.42
C ILE A 156 39.60 29.01 20.75
N GLU A 157 40.12 27.84 20.38
CA GLU A 157 41.50 27.43 20.59
C GLU A 157 42.48 28.34 19.86
N ALA A 158 42.11 28.92 18.71
CA ALA A 158 42.91 29.92 17.99
C ALA A 158 42.82 31.33 18.56
N GLY A 159 42.22 31.52 19.75
CA GLY A 159 42.07 32.81 20.41
C GLY A 159 40.95 33.71 19.86
N ARG A 160 40.16 33.23 18.91
CA ARG A 160 39.01 33.96 18.30
C ARG A 160 37.72 33.60 19.01
N VAL A 161 37.62 33.96 20.30
CA VAL A 161 36.54 33.54 21.16
C VAL A 161 35.16 33.99 20.66
N ASP A 162 35.05 35.27 20.27
CA ASP A 162 33.74 35.80 19.78
C ASP A 162 33.26 35.09 18.54
N ASN A 163 34.16 34.80 17.59
CA ASN A 163 33.82 34.05 16.38
C ASN A 163 33.41 32.58 16.72
N GLY A 164 34.09 31.95 17.66
CA GLY A 164 33.77 30.61 18.13
C GLY A 164 32.40 30.53 18.78
N LEU A 165 32.03 31.50 19.62
CA LEU A 165 30.72 31.59 20.25
C LEU A 165 29.62 31.82 19.20
N GLN A 166 29.84 32.67 18.21
CA GLN A 166 28.87 32.90 17.14
C GLN A 166 28.61 31.62 16.32
N VAL A 167 29.67 30.86 15.97
CA VAL A 167 29.50 29.57 15.25
C VAL A 167 28.76 28.56 16.09
N LEU A 168 29.00 28.51 17.41
CA LEU A 168 28.31 27.64 18.33
C LEU A 168 26.81 27.98 18.39
N GLU A 169 26.47 29.26 18.54
CA GLU A 169 25.10 29.75 18.58
C GLU A 169 24.34 29.38 17.30
N GLN A 170 24.94 29.61 16.13
CA GLN A 170 24.37 29.22 14.84
C GLN A 170 24.14 27.71 14.74
N THR A 171 25.07 26.89 15.25
CA THR A 171 24.97 25.44 15.23
C THR A 171 23.83 24.95 16.14
N VAL A 172 23.68 25.54 17.33
CA VAL A 172 22.58 25.24 18.27
C VAL A 172 21.22 25.62 17.66
N GLU A 173 21.14 26.80 17.04
CA GLU A 173 19.89 27.27 16.39
C GLU A 173 19.51 26.38 15.22
N LEU A 174 20.51 25.93 14.41
CA LEU A 174 20.28 24.93 13.36
C LEU A 174 19.71 23.63 13.92
N GLY A 175 20.31 23.11 15.00
CA GLY A 175 19.83 21.92 15.69
C GLY A 175 18.38 22.06 16.16
N HIS A 176 18.04 23.19 16.79
CA HIS A 176 16.66 23.45 17.24
C HIS A 176 15.66 23.51 16.08
N ARG A 177 16.01 24.12 14.97
CA ARG A 177 15.16 24.16 13.75
C ARG A 177 14.91 22.77 13.19
N LEU A 178 15.96 21.96 13.04
CA LEU A 178 15.86 20.60 12.51
C LEU A 178 15.03 19.69 13.41
N VAL A 179 15.21 19.76 14.74
CA VAL A 179 14.38 19.00 15.69
C VAL A 179 12.92 19.42 15.62
N SER A 180 12.66 20.73 15.54
CA SER A 180 11.27 21.24 15.44
C SER A 180 10.58 20.83 14.14
N GLU A 181 11.34 20.74 13.04
CA GLU A 181 10.83 20.27 11.75
C GLU A 181 10.51 18.76 11.78
N LEU A 182 11.40 17.95 12.34
CA LEU A 182 11.17 16.51 12.55
C LEU A 182 9.94 16.22 13.41
N ILE A 183 9.74 16.99 14.50
CA ILE A 183 8.56 16.87 15.35
C ILE A 183 7.29 17.22 14.58
N ARG A 184 7.33 18.26 13.76
CA ARG A 184 6.18 18.68 12.94
C ARG A 184 5.86 17.66 11.85
N GLU A 185 6.84 17.08 11.18
CA GLU A 185 6.66 16.05 10.16
C GLU A 185 6.18 14.71 10.74
N SER A 186 6.62 14.37 11.95
CA SER A 186 6.17 13.15 12.63
C SER A 186 4.72 13.20 13.11
N GLY A 187 4.02 14.33 12.93
CA GLY A 187 2.64 14.50 13.37
C GLY A 187 2.45 14.54 14.89
N ALA A 188 3.53 14.51 15.64
CA ALA A 188 3.54 14.76 17.07
C ALA A 188 3.52 16.28 17.31
N GLY A 189 2.43 16.95 16.88
CA GLY A 189 2.12 18.27 17.42
C GLY A 189 2.10 18.17 18.95
N PRO A 190 2.43 19.23 19.67
CA PRO A 190 2.43 19.20 21.11
C PRO A 190 1.04 18.73 21.56
N THR A 191 0.96 17.46 21.96
CA THR A 191 -0.23 16.94 22.65
C THR A 191 -0.38 17.84 23.84
N SER A 192 -1.36 18.73 23.80
CA SER A 192 -1.77 19.51 24.96
C SER A 192 -1.96 18.48 26.09
N LEU A 193 -1.01 18.47 27.00
CA LEU A 193 -1.11 17.71 28.25
C LEU A 193 -2.52 17.96 28.77
N PRO A 194 -3.33 16.93 29.04
CA PRO A 194 -4.62 17.15 29.64
C PRO A 194 -4.33 17.84 30.98
N THR A 195 -4.70 19.10 31.06
CA THR A 195 -4.73 19.85 32.31
C THR A 195 -5.71 19.09 33.20
N ASN A 196 -5.15 18.22 34.00
CA ASN A 196 -5.90 17.49 35.01
C ASN A 196 -6.33 18.54 36.05
N GLY A 197 -7.49 19.16 35.74
CA GLY A 197 -8.18 20.06 36.62
C GLY A 197 -8.58 19.27 37.86
N THR A 198 -7.66 19.20 38.82
CA THR A 198 -7.94 18.76 40.19
C THR A 198 -8.98 19.76 40.72
N LYS A 199 -10.24 19.42 40.55
CA LYS A 199 -11.36 20.09 41.18
C LYS A 199 -11.23 19.79 42.68
N VAL A 200 -10.58 20.70 43.38
CA VAL A 200 -10.58 20.72 44.86
C VAL A 200 -12.06 20.88 45.27
N PRO A 201 -12.63 19.91 46.03
CA PRO A 201 -13.97 20.10 46.54
C PRO A 201 -13.89 21.22 47.58
N ALA A 202 -14.63 22.30 47.36
CA ALA A 202 -14.84 23.33 48.33
C ALA A 202 -15.46 22.71 49.57
N SER A 203 -14.70 22.74 50.68
CA SER A 203 -15.18 22.46 52.02
C SER A 203 -16.33 23.40 52.35
N GLY A 204 -17.52 22.86 52.29
CA GLY A 204 -18.73 23.53 52.76
C GLY A 204 -18.71 23.64 54.28
N ASP A 205 -18.74 24.85 54.67
CA ASP A 205 -18.84 25.40 56.03
C ASP A 205 -20.02 24.76 56.79
N GLY A 206 -19.74 24.45 58.07
CA GLY A 206 -20.73 23.97 58.99
C GLY A 206 -21.72 25.06 59.42
N ARG A 207 -22.88 24.61 59.80
CA ARG A 207 -23.70 25.22 60.84
C ARG A 207 -24.74 24.24 61.41
N LEU A 208 -24.66 24.12 62.72
CA LEU A 208 -25.64 23.67 63.71
C LEU A 208 -25.82 22.18 63.85
#